data_6ad2f1869bcf320e054782a5c298fa69
#
_entry.id   6ad2f1869bcf320e054782a5c298fa69
#
_cell.length_a   1.000
_cell.length_b   1.000
_cell.length_c   1.000
_cell.angle_alpha   90.00
_cell.angle_beta   90.00
_cell.angle_gamma   90.00
#
_symmetry.space_group_name_H-M   'P 1'
#
loop_
_entity.id
_entity.type
_entity.pdbx_description
1 polymer ?
#
loop_
_entity_poly.entity_id
_entity_poly.type
_entity_poly.pdbx_seq_one_letter_code
_entity_poly.pdbx_strand_id
1 'polypeptide(L)'
;DRTTASGDVCNKIGTYLKALAAHDNDVPFYVGLPGPTIDWTIDDGVRDVPIEQRDAAEVTEITGRSSSGKIASVSIVPEGSFVANYAFDVTPARLVTGLITERGVSNASKAGLAELFPELAG
;
A
#
# COMPACT_ATOMS: atom_id res chain seq x y z
N ASP A 1 1.80 -3.32 4.26
CA ASP A 1 1.49 -2.78 5.61
C ASP A 1 0.31 -3.52 6.24
N ARG A 2 -0.82 -3.63 5.56
CA ARG A 2 -2.05 -4.25 6.06
C ARG A 2 -2.89 -4.82 4.93
N THR A 3 -3.56 -5.94 5.19
CA THR A 3 -4.60 -6.50 4.31
C THR A 3 -5.88 -6.62 5.09
N THR A 4 -7.01 -6.23 4.53
CA THR A 4 -8.31 -6.33 5.21
C THR A 4 -8.92 -7.72 5.08
N ALA A 5 -9.94 -8.02 5.88
CA ALA A 5 -10.69 -9.26 5.78
C ALA A 5 -11.32 -9.48 4.38
N SER A 6 -11.65 -8.41 3.67
CA SER A 6 -12.19 -8.45 2.29
C SER A 6 -11.13 -8.70 1.22
N GLY A 7 -9.83 -8.60 1.57
CA GLY A 7 -8.71 -8.75 0.64
C GLY A 7 -8.19 -7.46 0.03
N ASP A 8 -8.64 -6.29 0.49
CA ASP A 8 -8.05 -5.01 0.11
C ASP A 8 -6.66 -4.87 0.73
N VAL A 9 -5.71 -4.32 -0.01
CA VAL A 9 -4.30 -4.26 0.39
C VAL A 9 -3.86 -2.82 0.60
N CYS A 10 -3.52 -2.46 1.84
CA CYS A 10 -2.85 -1.22 2.17
C CYS A 10 -1.33 -1.43 2.14
N ASN A 11 -0.66 -0.74 1.25
CA ASN A 11 0.79 -0.85 1.11
C ASN A 11 1.40 0.50 0.69
N LYS A 12 2.73 0.55 0.57
CA LYS A 12 3.46 1.77 0.18
C LYS A 12 2.79 2.46 -1.01
N ILE A 13 2.65 3.79 -0.92
CA ILE A 13 2.03 4.61 -1.96
C ILE A 13 2.64 4.31 -3.34
N GLY A 14 1.77 4.17 -4.35
CA GLY A 14 2.13 3.71 -5.69
C GLY A 14 1.79 2.22 -5.94
N THR A 15 1.39 1.47 -4.92
CA THR A 15 0.93 0.08 -5.08
C THR A 15 -0.36 0.02 -5.88
N TYR A 16 -1.33 0.87 -5.57
CA TYR A 16 -2.59 0.98 -6.32
C TYR A 16 -2.36 1.30 -7.80
N LEU A 17 -1.49 2.26 -8.11
CA LEU A 17 -1.14 2.62 -9.49
C LEU A 17 -0.57 1.41 -10.26
N LYS A 18 0.31 0.62 -9.62
CA LYS A 18 0.88 -0.59 -10.24
C LYS A 18 -0.16 -1.67 -10.47
N ALA A 19 -1.08 -1.87 -9.52
CA ALA A 19 -2.18 -2.81 -9.67
C ALA A 19 -3.15 -2.42 -10.80
N LEU A 20 -3.46 -1.11 -10.94
CA LEU A 20 -4.24 -0.59 -12.06
C LEU A 20 -3.55 -0.83 -13.40
N ALA A 21 -2.26 -0.52 -13.51
CA ALA A 21 -1.50 -0.72 -14.73
C ALA A 21 -1.42 -2.22 -15.09
N ALA A 22 -1.25 -3.09 -14.10
CA ALA A 22 -1.26 -4.54 -14.32
C ALA A 22 -2.61 -5.01 -14.83
N HIS A 23 -3.71 -4.54 -14.23
CA HIS A 23 -5.07 -4.88 -14.64
C HIS A 23 -5.38 -4.43 -16.06
N ASP A 24 -5.00 -3.19 -16.43
CA ASP A 24 -5.22 -2.64 -17.77
C ASP A 24 -4.44 -3.39 -18.87
N ASN A 25 -3.36 -4.05 -18.51
CA ASN A 25 -2.52 -4.81 -19.42
C ASN A 25 -2.67 -6.33 -19.29
N ASP A 26 -3.70 -6.82 -18.61
CA ASP A 26 -3.95 -8.25 -18.37
C ASP A 26 -2.76 -8.97 -17.69
N VAL A 27 -2.00 -8.28 -16.86
CA VAL A 27 -0.87 -8.84 -16.09
C VAL A 27 -1.37 -9.25 -14.71
N PRO A 28 -1.15 -10.50 -14.28
CA PRO A 28 -1.49 -10.93 -12.92
C PRO A 28 -0.73 -10.13 -11.86
N PHE A 29 -1.45 -9.69 -10.82
CA PHE A 29 -0.90 -8.93 -9.71
C PHE A 29 -1.10 -9.69 -8.39
N TYR A 30 -0.01 -10.21 -7.83
CA TYR A 30 -0.01 -10.95 -6.58
C TYR A 30 0.58 -10.14 -5.44
N VAL A 31 0.07 -10.35 -4.24
CA VAL A 31 0.57 -9.70 -3.02
C VAL A 31 1.05 -10.75 -2.03
N GLY A 32 2.33 -10.72 -1.67
CA GLY A 32 2.91 -11.53 -0.61
C GLY A 32 2.75 -10.83 0.74
N LEU A 33 2.20 -11.53 1.71
CA LEU A 33 1.98 -11.02 3.07
C LEU A 33 2.03 -12.14 4.12
N PRO A 34 2.52 -11.87 5.33
CA PRO A 34 2.37 -12.78 6.46
C PRO A 34 0.96 -12.65 7.06
N GLY A 35 0.39 -13.76 7.53
CA GLY A 35 -0.95 -13.80 8.14
C GLY A 35 -1.21 -12.74 9.22
N PRO A 36 -0.25 -12.40 10.12
CA PRO A 36 -0.45 -11.33 11.12
C PRO A 36 -0.72 -9.93 10.57
N THR A 37 -0.50 -9.65 9.28
CA THR A 37 -0.86 -8.36 8.68
C THR A 37 -2.32 -8.29 8.24
N ILE A 38 -3.06 -9.38 8.33
CA ILE A 38 -4.49 -9.42 8.00
C ILE A 38 -5.27 -8.83 9.16
N ASP A 39 -5.98 -7.73 8.90
CA ASP A 39 -6.89 -7.09 9.83
C ASP A 39 -8.31 -7.60 9.60
N TRP A 40 -8.72 -8.53 10.44
CA TRP A 40 -10.02 -9.18 10.36
C TRP A 40 -11.20 -8.28 10.79
N THR A 41 -10.91 -7.09 11.32
CA THR A 41 -11.92 -6.14 11.79
C THR A 41 -12.35 -5.13 10.73
N ILE A 42 -11.64 -5.06 9.60
CA ILE A 42 -11.91 -4.11 8.51
C ILE A 42 -12.39 -4.87 7.28
N ASP A 43 -13.60 -4.55 6.80
CA ASP A 43 -14.19 -5.11 5.59
C ASP A 43 -14.09 -4.18 4.35
N ASP A 44 -13.87 -2.87 4.54
CA ASP A 44 -13.69 -1.89 3.45
C ASP A 44 -12.40 -1.11 3.66
N GLY A 45 -11.34 -1.56 2.97
CA GLY A 45 -10.02 -0.97 3.13
C GLY A 45 -9.92 0.45 2.59
N VAL A 46 -10.66 0.76 1.55
CA VAL A 46 -10.65 2.10 0.92
C VAL A 46 -11.24 3.14 1.87
N ARG A 47 -12.29 2.76 2.60
CA ARG A 47 -13.00 3.67 3.51
C ARG A 47 -12.38 3.72 4.91
N ASP A 48 -12.00 2.56 5.44
CA ASP A 48 -11.81 2.40 6.89
C ASP A 48 -10.32 2.25 7.31
N VAL A 49 -9.39 2.00 6.39
CA VAL A 49 -7.97 1.96 6.72
C VAL A 49 -7.42 3.38 6.92
N PRO A 50 -6.92 3.73 8.11
CA PRO A 50 -6.29 5.03 8.32
C PRO A 50 -4.96 5.11 7.59
N ILE A 51 -4.77 6.17 6.80
CA ILE A 51 -3.53 6.40 6.06
C ILE A 51 -2.66 7.42 6.79
N GLU A 52 -1.43 7.01 7.12
CA GLU A 52 -0.43 7.87 7.74
C GLU A 52 -0.01 8.99 6.78
N GLN A 53 0.00 10.22 7.27
CA GLN A 53 0.70 11.34 6.63
C GLN A 53 2.07 11.51 7.29
N ARG A 54 3.12 11.51 6.47
CA ARG A 54 4.50 11.70 6.86
C ARG A 54 4.92 13.15 6.75
N ASP A 55 6.13 13.47 7.22
CA ASP A 55 6.67 14.83 7.15
C ASP A 55 6.70 15.36 5.71
N ALA A 56 6.23 16.58 5.53
CA ALA A 56 6.22 17.25 4.23
C ALA A 56 7.64 17.43 3.67
N ALA A 57 8.65 17.62 4.50
CA ALA A 57 10.04 17.77 4.07
C ALA A 57 10.55 16.58 3.24
N GLU A 58 10.02 15.37 3.45
CA GLU A 58 10.41 14.20 2.64
C GLU A 58 10.10 14.36 1.14
N VAL A 59 9.15 15.20 0.77
CA VAL A 59 8.73 15.43 -0.62
C VAL A 59 8.96 16.87 -1.09
N THR A 60 9.25 17.79 -0.18
CA THR A 60 9.52 19.20 -0.53
C THR A 60 10.99 19.55 -0.60
N GLU A 61 11.84 18.71 -0.05
CA GLU A 61 13.29 18.95 0.01
C GLU A 61 14.08 17.81 -0.60
N ILE A 62 15.21 18.15 -1.19
CA ILE A 62 16.19 17.17 -1.63
C ILE A 62 17.58 17.54 -1.09
N THR A 63 18.26 16.56 -0.51
CA THR A 63 19.60 16.73 -0.02
C THR A 63 20.60 16.15 -1.02
N GLY A 64 21.58 16.93 -1.40
CA GLY A 64 22.61 16.51 -2.35
C GLY A 64 23.92 17.26 -2.19
N ARG A 65 24.91 16.88 -3.01
CA ARG A 65 26.21 17.58 -3.07
C ARG A 65 26.13 18.72 -4.07
N SER A 66 26.38 19.93 -3.62
CA SER A 66 26.47 21.12 -4.48
C SER A 66 27.75 21.09 -5.35
N SER A 67 27.82 21.98 -6.35
CA SER A 67 28.99 22.16 -7.20
C SER A 67 30.27 22.56 -6.43
N SER A 68 30.12 23.17 -5.25
CA SER A 68 31.22 23.48 -4.33
C SER A 68 31.67 22.29 -3.48
N GLY A 69 31.09 21.10 -3.64
CA GLY A 69 31.41 19.89 -2.88
C GLY A 69 30.74 19.79 -1.51
N LYS A 70 29.96 20.78 -1.09
CA LYS A 70 29.25 20.78 0.20
C LYS A 70 27.91 20.04 0.08
N ILE A 71 27.52 19.37 1.15
CA ILE A 71 26.17 18.84 1.29
C ILE A 71 25.22 20.00 1.59
N ALA A 72 24.12 20.08 0.86
CA ALA A 72 23.07 21.07 1.06
C ALA A 72 21.69 20.43 0.80
N SER A 73 20.69 20.91 1.55
CA SER A 73 19.27 20.61 1.26
C SER A 73 18.66 21.80 0.54
N VAL A 74 17.86 21.53 -0.47
CA VAL A 74 17.19 22.57 -1.26
C VAL A 74 15.71 22.23 -1.38
N SER A 75 14.84 23.27 -1.35
CA SER A 75 13.44 23.11 -1.63
C SER A 75 13.24 22.88 -3.14
N ILE A 76 12.38 21.94 -3.48
CA ILE A 76 12.02 21.58 -4.87
C ILE A 76 10.58 21.97 -5.23
N VAL A 77 9.90 22.69 -4.32
CA VAL A 77 8.54 23.18 -4.52
C VAL A 77 8.51 24.70 -4.39
N PRO A 78 7.53 25.40 -5.01
CA PRO A 78 7.33 26.83 -4.82
C PRO A 78 7.04 27.16 -3.34
N GLU A 79 7.47 28.34 -2.91
CA GLU A 79 7.17 28.84 -1.57
C GLU A 79 5.66 28.90 -1.31
N GLY A 80 5.21 28.45 -0.15
CA GLY A 80 3.80 28.40 0.23
C GLY A 80 3.00 27.25 -0.37
N SER A 81 3.63 26.29 -1.04
CA SER A 81 2.94 25.09 -1.57
C SER A 81 2.34 24.27 -0.45
N PHE A 82 1.06 23.89 -0.59
CA PHE A 82 0.46 22.84 0.24
C PHE A 82 0.96 21.47 -0.20
N VAL A 83 1.34 20.65 0.77
CA VAL A 83 1.94 19.35 0.52
C VAL A 83 1.22 18.27 1.30
N ALA A 84 0.94 17.15 0.64
CA ALA A 84 0.47 15.92 1.25
C ALA A 84 1.49 14.80 0.98
N ASN A 85 1.91 14.11 2.02
CA ASN A 85 2.87 13.00 1.96
C ASN A 85 2.24 11.75 2.58
N TYR A 86 1.33 11.10 1.84
CA TYR A 86 0.72 9.86 2.27
C TYR A 86 1.72 8.69 2.17
N ALA A 87 1.85 7.92 3.25
CA ALA A 87 2.78 6.79 3.29
C ALA A 87 2.30 5.60 2.47
N PHE A 88 0.99 5.40 2.40
CA PHE A 88 0.33 4.23 1.82
C PHE A 88 -0.80 4.62 0.88
N ASP A 89 -1.19 3.68 0.02
CA ASP A 89 -2.46 3.68 -0.69
C ASP A 89 -3.18 2.33 -0.46
N VAL A 90 -4.46 2.28 -0.82
CA VAL A 90 -5.24 1.05 -0.72
C VAL A 90 -5.56 0.53 -2.12
N THR A 91 -5.14 -0.70 -2.37
CA THR A 91 -5.46 -1.45 -3.58
C THR A 91 -6.71 -2.30 -3.33
N PRO A 92 -7.83 -2.03 -4.00
CA PRO A 92 -9.03 -2.85 -3.86
C PRO A 92 -8.79 -4.30 -4.28
N ALA A 93 -9.41 -5.24 -3.58
CA ALA A 93 -9.29 -6.68 -3.82
C ALA A 93 -9.54 -7.08 -5.29
N ARG A 94 -10.45 -6.39 -6.00
CA ARG A 94 -10.73 -6.63 -7.43
C ARG A 94 -9.52 -6.48 -8.37
N LEU A 95 -8.47 -5.79 -7.93
CA LEU A 95 -7.22 -5.60 -8.69
C LEU A 95 -6.13 -6.59 -8.29
N VAL A 96 -6.38 -7.43 -7.29
CA VAL A 96 -5.43 -8.41 -6.78
C VAL A 96 -5.80 -9.80 -7.29
N THR A 97 -4.91 -10.40 -8.07
CA THR A 97 -5.10 -11.75 -8.61
C THR A 97 -5.07 -12.81 -7.51
N GLY A 98 -4.21 -12.63 -6.51
CA GLY A 98 -4.11 -13.54 -5.38
C GLY A 98 -3.22 -13.01 -4.28
N LEU A 99 -3.47 -13.51 -3.07
CA LEU A 99 -2.71 -13.26 -1.86
C LEU A 99 -1.84 -14.48 -1.55
N ILE A 100 -0.54 -14.25 -1.35
CA ILE A 100 0.44 -15.31 -1.03
C ILE A 100 0.81 -15.17 0.44
N THR A 101 0.49 -16.17 1.23
CA THR A 101 0.78 -16.22 2.67
C THR A 101 1.66 -17.41 3.01
N GLU A 102 2.10 -17.52 4.28
CA GLU A 102 2.79 -18.69 4.80
C GLU A 102 1.93 -19.96 4.80
N ARG A 103 0.61 -19.84 4.61
CA ARG A 103 -0.34 -20.97 4.53
C ARG A 103 -0.74 -21.35 3.11
N GLY A 104 -0.28 -20.60 2.12
CA GLY A 104 -0.59 -20.86 0.72
C GLY A 104 -1.09 -19.62 -0.02
N VAL A 105 -1.69 -19.86 -1.18
CA VAL A 105 -2.23 -18.82 -2.07
C VAL A 105 -3.75 -18.86 -2.04
N SER A 106 -4.38 -17.71 -1.88
CA SER A 106 -5.83 -17.55 -1.95
C SER A 106 -6.25 -16.44 -2.89
N ASN A 107 -7.52 -16.44 -3.27
CA ASN A 107 -8.14 -15.26 -3.87
C ASN A 107 -8.16 -14.11 -2.87
N ALA A 108 -8.02 -12.86 -3.35
CA ALA A 108 -8.19 -11.67 -2.55
C ALA A 108 -9.68 -11.46 -2.23
N SER A 109 -10.18 -12.20 -1.25
CA SER A 109 -11.56 -12.18 -0.82
C SER A 109 -11.70 -12.72 0.60
N LYS A 110 -12.80 -12.36 1.26
CA LYS A 110 -13.12 -12.88 2.60
C LYS A 110 -13.19 -14.42 2.63
N ALA A 111 -13.81 -15.00 1.63
CA ALA A 111 -13.91 -16.46 1.52
C ALA A 111 -12.53 -17.11 1.32
N GLY A 112 -11.70 -16.58 0.40
CA GLY A 112 -10.37 -17.11 0.14
C GLY A 112 -9.45 -17.03 1.36
N LEU A 113 -9.50 -15.92 2.12
CA LEU A 113 -8.74 -15.79 3.36
C LEU A 113 -9.26 -16.72 4.46
N ALA A 114 -10.59 -16.91 4.56
CA ALA A 114 -11.18 -17.81 5.54
C ALA A 114 -10.80 -19.30 5.30
N GLU A 115 -10.56 -19.70 4.06
CA GLU A 115 -10.07 -21.06 3.75
C GLU A 115 -8.68 -21.31 4.31
N LEU A 116 -7.80 -20.28 4.31
CA LEU A 116 -6.43 -20.39 4.85
C LEU A 116 -6.36 -20.16 6.35
N PHE A 117 -7.27 -19.36 6.91
CA PHE A 117 -7.28 -18.94 8.31
C PHE A 117 -8.66 -19.14 8.95
N PRO A 118 -9.22 -20.37 8.96
CA PRO A 118 -10.58 -20.61 9.42
C PRO A 118 -10.80 -20.27 10.90
N GLU A 119 -9.76 -20.32 11.72
CA GLU A 119 -9.81 -19.97 13.14
C GLU A 119 -9.87 -18.47 13.42
N LEU A 120 -9.58 -17.62 12.41
CA LEU A 120 -9.55 -16.15 12.53
C LEU A 120 -10.72 -15.47 11.80
N ALA A 121 -11.40 -16.20 10.92
CA ALA A 121 -12.43 -15.69 10.03
C ALA A 121 -13.85 -15.73 10.63
N GLY A 122 -13.97 -15.80 11.96
CA GLY A 122 -15.23 -15.97 12.71
C GLY A 122 -16.27 -14.86 12.56
#